data_dbd716ff86156019f1fa0ec2f022efef
#
_entry.id   dbd716ff86156019f1fa0ec2f022efef
#
_cell.length_a   1.000
_cell.length_b   1.000
_cell.length_c   1.000
_cell.angle_alpha   90.00
_cell.angle_beta   90.00
_cell.angle_gamma   90.00
#
_symmetry.space_group_name_H-M   'P 1'
#
loop_
_entity.id
_entity.type
_entity.pdbx_description
1 polymer ?
#
loop_
_entity_poly.entity_id
_entity_poly.type
_entity_poly.pdbx_seq_one_letter_code
_entity_poly.pdbx_strand_id
1 'polypeptide(L)'
;ASVAPTISGVSIAEATTGIAARFGAYVRTRSTLAVSIAASGAQGSTITAYRTTLGGATYTSASFTSGVLSAAGTMALTVTVTDSRGRTASTTRTIAVLDYSPPSLTKFTAERCNSAGTAAQMDGTRVRVSVGGSVSPVGTKNTIACTVYYKTSSASAWTQAASISPSSYSVNTTNLL
;
A
#
# COMPACT_ATOMS: atom_id res chain seq x y z
N ALA A 1 -24.55 23.37 -35.33
CA ALA A 1 -23.30 22.72 -34.99
C ALA A 1 -23.54 21.76 -33.83
N SER A 2 -22.98 20.55 -33.91
CA SER A 2 -23.04 19.56 -32.81
C SER A 2 -21.96 19.90 -31.80
N VAL A 3 -22.33 20.35 -30.60
CA VAL A 3 -21.38 20.66 -29.53
C VAL A 3 -21.45 19.55 -28.48
N ALA A 4 -20.32 18.89 -28.20
CA ALA A 4 -20.20 17.83 -27.21
C ALA A 4 -20.38 18.35 -25.75
N PRO A 5 -20.76 17.50 -24.80
CA PRO A 5 -20.76 17.88 -23.40
C PRO A 5 -19.35 18.25 -22.92
N THR A 6 -19.27 18.95 -21.79
CA THR A 6 -18.01 19.39 -21.21
C THR A 6 -17.78 18.71 -19.87
N ILE A 7 -16.58 18.13 -19.65
CA ILE A 7 -16.10 17.72 -18.33
C ILE A 7 -15.28 18.88 -17.77
N SER A 8 -15.82 19.57 -16.78
CA SER A 8 -15.20 20.75 -16.16
C SER A 8 -14.21 20.39 -15.04
N GLY A 9 -14.35 19.20 -14.45
CA GLY A 9 -13.44 18.77 -13.39
C GLY A 9 -13.54 17.27 -13.09
N VAL A 10 -12.40 16.70 -12.70
CA VAL A 10 -12.31 15.35 -12.11
C VAL A 10 -11.45 15.48 -10.87
N SER A 11 -12.08 15.35 -9.70
CA SER A 11 -11.40 15.34 -8.40
C SER A 11 -11.12 13.91 -8.00
N ILE A 12 -9.91 13.64 -7.53
CA ILE A 12 -9.45 12.33 -7.06
C ILE A 12 -8.76 12.53 -5.71
N ALA A 13 -9.23 11.84 -4.69
CA ALA A 13 -8.64 11.91 -3.34
C ALA A 13 -8.51 10.50 -2.75
N GLU A 14 -7.59 10.34 -1.79
CA GLU A 14 -7.48 9.11 -0.99
C GLU A 14 -8.70 8.98 -0.08
N ALA A 15 -9.41 7.86 -0.16
CA ALA A 15 -10.56 7.58 0.68
C ALA A 15 -10.22 6.73 1.92
N THR A 16 -9.09 6.02 1.90
CA THR A 16 -8.65 5.21 3.05
C THR A 16 -7.98 6.08 4.10
N THR A 17 -8.55 6.10 5.30
CA THR A 17 -8.05 6.93 6.41
C THR A 17 -6.57 6.63 6.73
N GLY A 18 -5.77 7.68 6.90
CA GLY A 18 -4.39 7.62 7.35
C GLY A 18 -3.35 7.34 6.25
N ILE A 19 -3.75 6.85 5.07
CA ILE A 19 -2.78 6.53 4.00
C ILE A 19 -2.16 7.80 3.43
N ALA A 20 -2.97 8.78 3.04
CA ALA A 20 -2.48 10.05 2.51
C ALA A 20 -1.63 10.81 3.53
N ALA A 21 -2.05 10.85 4.80
CA ALA A 21 -1.31 11.53 5.87
C ALA A 21 0.07 10.88 6.11
N ARG A 22 0.15 9.55 6.05
CA ARG A 22 1.39 8.81 6.32
C ARG A 22 2.35 8.79 5.12
N PHE A 23 1.84 8.56 3.91
CA PHE A 23 2.67 8.31 2.74
C PHE A 23 2.64 9.46 1.73
N GLY A 24 1.63 10.34 1.77
CA GLY A 24 1.47 11.44 0.81
C GLY A 24 1.30 10.94 -0.64
N ALA A 25 0.84 9.70 -0.80
CA ALA A 25 0.65 9.05 -2.09
C ALA A 25 -0.35 7.90 -1.95
N TYR A 26 -0.89 7.44 -3.08
CA TYR A 26 -1.68 6.21 -3.13
C TYR A 26 -0.77 4.98 -2.99
N VAL A 27 -1.25 3.95 -2.33
CA VAL A 27 -0.47 2.74 -2.01
C VAL A 27 -1.24 1.50 -2.47
N ARG A 28 -0.60 0.64 -3.25
CA ARG A 28 -1.14 -0.63 -3.72
C ARG A 28 -1.65 -1.47 -2.55
N THR A 29 -2.78 -2.12 -2.71
CA THR A 29 -3.48 -2.96 -1.73
C THR A 29 -3.93 -2.24 -0.45
N ARG A 30 -3.81 -0.90 -0.39
CA ARG A 30 -4.18 -0.10 0.78
C ARG A 30 -5.10 1.07 0.44
N SER A 31 -4.89 1.72 -0.71
CA SER A 31 -5.66 2.90 -1.11
C SER A 31 -6.96 2.53 -1.81
N THR A 32 -7.99 3.30 -1.51
CA THR A 32 -9.22 3.44 -2.29
C THR A 32 -9.38 4.91 -2.68
N LEU A 33 -9.99 5.20 -3.82
CA LEU A 33 -10.12 6.56 -4.34
C LEU A 33 -11.54 7.07 -4.20
N ALA A 34 -11.71 8.24 -3.61
CA ALA A 34 -12.93 9.04 -3.76
C ALA A 34 -12.80 9.87 -5.03
N VAL A 35 -13.71 9.64 -5.98
CA VAL A 35 -13.72 10.32 -7.28
C VAL A 35 -15.01 11.10 -7.41
N SER A 36 -14.91 12.36 -7.90
CA SER A 36 -16.05 13.20 -8.22
C SER A 36 -15.84 13.88 -9.56
N ILE A 37 -16.87 13.84 -10.41
CA ILE A 37 -16.86 14.30 -11.78
C ILE A 37 -17.85 15.44 -11.93
N ALA A 38 -17.36 16.59 -12.36
CA ALA A 38 -18.18 17.72 -12.74
C ALA A 38 -18.28 17.79 -14.27
N ALA A 39 -19.50 17.72 -14.80
CA ALA A 39 -19.76 17.78 -16.23
C ALA A 39 -21.08 18.48 -16.52
N SER A 40 -21.20 19.07 -17.70
CA SER A 40 -22.39 19.76 -18.16
C SER A 40 -22.68 19.44 -19.63
N GLY A 41 -23.97 19.35 -19.97
CA GLY A 41 -24.41 19.29 -21.35
C GLY A 41 -24.24 20.64 -22.06
N ALA A 42 -24.22 20.62 -23.38
CA ALA A 42 -24.16 21.81 -24.21
C ALA A 42 -25.51 22.08 -24.89
N GLN A 43 -25.83 23.35 -25.15
CA GLN A 43 -27.04 23.77 -25.90
C GLN A 43 -28.34 23.17 -25.33
N GLY A 44 -28.50 23.22 -23.99
CA GLY A 44 -29.67 22.72 -23.28
C GLY A 44 -29.79 21.20 -23.17
N SER A 45 -28.75 20.42 -23.49
CA SER A 45 -28.68 18.99 -23.17
C SER A 45 -28.28 18.78 -21.70
N THR A 46 -28.64 17.63 -21.15
CA THR A 46 -28.27 17.19 -19.80
C THR A 46 -27.34 15.98 -19.87
N ILE A 47 -26.54 15.74 -18.85
CA ILE A 47 -25.74 14.51 -18.76
C ILE A 47 -26.65 13.35 -18.35
N THR A 48 -26.64 12.28 -19.13
CA THR A 48 -27.48 11.09 -18.92
C THR A 48 -26.68 9.86 -18.48
N ALA A 49 -25.36 9.83 -18.74
CA ALA A 49 -24.52 8.70 -18.30
C ALA A 49 -23.10 9.14 -18.00
N TYR A 50 -22.52 8.45 -17.02
CA TYR A 50 -21.11 8.49 -16.66
C TYR A 50 -20.51 7.09 -16.84
N ARG A 51 -19.28 7.03 -17.32
CA ARG A 51 -18.50 5.81 -17.38
C ARG A 51 -17.04 6.14 -17.03
N THR A 52 -16.58 5.63 -15.91
CA THR A 52 -15.19 5.78 -15.48
C THR A 52 -14.51 4.43 -15.45
N THR A 53 -13.33 4.30 -16.04
CA THR A 53 -12.51 3.09 -15.99
C THR A 53 -11.25 3.36 -15.19
N LEU A 54 -10.92 2.43 -14.27
CA LEU A 54 -9.73 2.45 -13.45
C LEU A 54 -9.28 1.02 -13.13
N GLY A 55 -8.05 0.65 -13.52
CA GLY A 55 -7.48 -0.66 -13.18
C GLY A 55 -8.33 -1.86 -13.63
N GLY A 56 -9.04 -1.75 -14.76
CA GLY A 56 -9.98 -2.75 -15.27
C GLY A 56 -11.40 -2.68 -14.70
N ALA A 57 -11.62 -1.95 -13.61
CA ALA A 57 -12.96 -1.72 -13.06
C ALA A 57 -13.68 -0.58 -13.79
N THR A 58 -15.01 -0.64 -13.84
CA THR A 58 -15.88 0.38 -14.43
C THR A 58 -16.88 0.90 -13.38
N TYR A 59 -17.04 2.23 -13.34
CA TYR A 59 -17.95 2.96 -12.46
C TYR A 59 -18.87 3.82 -13.30
N THR A 60 -20.17 3.90 -12.94
CA THR A 60 -21.21 4.59 -13.73
C THR A 60 -21.84 5.77 -13.02
N SER A 61 -21.31 6.19 -11.89
CA SER A 61 -21.82 7.34 -11.14
C SER A 61 -20.92 8.56 -11.31
N ALA A 62 -21.49 9.76 -11.15
CA ALA A 62 -20.75 11.02 -11.12
C ALA A 62 -19.79 11.11 -9.91
N SER A 63 -20.13 10.44 -8.80
CA SER A 63 -19.30 10.32 -7.60
C SER A 63 -19.32 8.88 -7.13
N PHE A 64 -18.14 8.38 -6.78
CA PHE A 64 -17.97 6.99 -6.31
C PHE A 64 -16.69 6.84 -5.48
N THR A 65 -16.64 5.75 -4.70
CA THR A 65 -15.40 5.27 -4.10
C THR A 65 -14.95 4.01 -4.85
N SER A 66 -13.68 3.97 -5.25
CA SER A 66 -13.13 2.82 -5.97
C SER A 66 -12.98 1.60 -5.07
N GLY A 67 -12.83 0.43 -5.66
CA GLY A 67 -12.20 -0.71 -5.00
C GLY A 67 -10.75 -0.40 -4.63
N VAL A 68 -10.12 -1.29 -3.84
CA VAL A 68 -8.72 -1.17 -3.47
C VAL A 68 -7.83 -1.25 -4.70
N LEU A 69 -6.85 -0.36 -4.81
CA LEU A 69 -5.92 -0.34 -5.93
C LEU A 69 -5.05 -1.61 -5.94
N SER A 70 -5.14 -2.38 -7.00
CA SER A 70 -4.45 -3.68 -7.13
C SER A 70 -3.10 -3.61 -7.84
N ALA A 71 -2.80 -2.51 -8.54
CA ALA A 71 -1.56 -2.30 -9.29
C ALA A 71 -0.76 -1.13 -8.72
N ALA A 72 0.57 -1.17 -8.91
CA ALA A 72 1.49 -0.08 -8.62
C ALA A 72 1.97 0.58 -9.92
N GLY A 73 2.63 1.72 -9.79
CA GLY A 73 3.12 2.52 -10.92
C GLY A 73 2.09 3.57 -11.36
N THR A 74 2.14 3.94 -12.61
CA THR A 74 1.21 4.92 -13.19
C THR A 74 -0.07 4.23 -13.63
N MET A 75 -1.20 4.65 -13.08
CA MET A 75 -2.53 4.17 -13.47
C MET A 75 -3.31 5.29 -14.15
N ALA A 76 -4.03 4.94 -15.21
CA ALA A 76 -4.95 5.85 -15.90
C ALA A 76 -6.37 5.69 -15.36
N LEU A 77 -7.01 6.81 -15.04
CA LEU A 77 -8.43 6.94 -14.75
C LEU A 77 -9.04 7.68 -15.92
N THR A 78 -9.88 7.00 -16.73
CA THR A 78 -10.52 7.57 -17.89
C THR A 78 -12.01 7.75 -17.64
N VAL A 79 -12.48 8.98 -17.76
CA VAL A 79 -13.88 9.38 -17.60
C VAL A 79 -14.48 9.66 -18.96
N THR A 80 -15.64 9.09 -19.23
CA THR A 80 -16.49 9.40 -20.38
C THR A 80 -17.88 9.79 -19.88
N VAL A 81 -18.42 10.89 -20.39
CA VAL A 81 -19.79 11.31 -20.11
C VAL A 81 -20.60 11.31 -21.41
N THR A 82 -21.88 11.01 -21.30
CA THR A 82 -22.83 11.03 -22.42
C THR A 82 -23.97 11.99 -22.10
N ASP A 83 -24.33 12.82 -23.03
CA ASP A 83 -25.47 13.74 -22.90
C ASP A 83 -26.80 13.16 -23.46
N SER A 84 -27.90 13.84 -23.20
CA SER A 84 -29.25 13.45 -23.62
C SER A 84 -29.45 13.38 -25.14
N ARG A 85 -28.48 13.81 -25.94
CA ARG A 85 -28.46 13.71 -27.38
C ARG A 85 -27.47 12.63 -27.87
N GLY A 86 -26.95 11.80 -26.98
CA GLY A 86 -26.01 10.72 -27.31
C GLY A 86 -24.57 11.18 -27.63
N ARG A 87 -24.22 12.45 -27.42
CA ARG A 87 -22.86 12.96 -27.63
C ARG A 87 -21.99 12.67 -26.41
N THR A 88 -20.72 12.44 -26.64
CA THR A 88 -19.79 12.06 -25.58
C THR A 88 -18.63 13.03 -25.46
N ALA A 89 -18.07 13.13 -24.26
CA ALA A 89 -16.76 13.71 -24.00
C ALA A 89 -15.97 12.79 -23.07
N SER A 90 -14.66 12.76 -23.25
CA SER A 90 -13.77 11.94 -22.44
C SER A 90 -12.56 12.72 -21.96
N THR A 91 -12.07 12.38 -20.78
CA THR A 91 -10.80 12.88 -20.25
C THR A 91 -10.09 11.78 -19.46
N THR A 92 -8.77 11.84 -19.41
CA THR A 92 -7.93 10.90 -18.63
C THR A 92 -7.12 11.66 -17.60
N ARG A 93 -7.05 11.10 -16.39
CA ARG A 93 -6.16 11.52 -15.33
C ARG A 93 -5.21 10.38 -15.00
N THR A 94 -3.97 10.68 -14.74
CA THR A 94 -2.99 9.71 -14.27
C THR A 94 -2.77 9.86 -12.78
N ILE A 95 -2.64 8.73 -12.08
CA ILE A 95 -2.30 8.66 -10.66
C ILE A 95 -1.05 7.81 -10.51
N ALA A 96 -0.16 8.20 -9.58
CA ALA A 96 0.99 7.41 -9.18
C ALA A 96 0.65 6.59 -7.93
N VAL A 97 0.86 5.29 -8.00
CA VAL A 97 0.57 4.34 -6.92
C VAL A 97 1.88 3.69 -6.48
N LEU A 98 2.24 3.86 -5.22
CA LEU A 98 3.43 3.24 -4.65
C LEU A 98 3.23 1.74 -4.46
N ASP A 99 4.29 1.00 -4.70
CA ASP A 99 4.27 -0.44 -4.45
C ASP A 99 4.30 -0.76 -2.96
N TYR A 100 3.56 -1.79 -2.58
CA TYR A 100 3.51 -2.31 -1.23
C TYR A 100 3.33 -3.82 -1.24
N SER A 101 4.09 -4.47 -0.36
CA SER A 101 3.90 -5.86 0.04
C SER A 101 3.95 -5.96 1.57
N PRO A 102 3.25 -6.91 2.19
CA PRO A 102 3.33 -7.16 3.62
C PRO A 102 4.77 -7.44 4.07
N PRO A 103 5.11 -7.19 5.35
CA PRO A 103 6.37 -7.62 5.92
C PRO A 103 6.61 -9.11 5.71
N SER A 104 7.85 -9.47 5.41
CA SER A 104 8.28 -10.83 5.15
C SER A 104 9.34 -11.23 6.16
N LEU A 105 9.15 -12.37 6.83
CA LEU A 105 10.16 -13.02 7.67
C LEU A 105 10.74 -14.19 6.85
N THR A 106 12.01 -14.07 6.47
CA THR A 106 12.68 -15.06 5.59
C THR A 106 13.56 -16.02 6.36
N LYS A 107 13.96 -15.66 7.58
CA LYS A 107 14.79 -16.48 8.46
C LYS A 107 14.39 -16.25 9.91
N PHE A 108 14.20 -17.32 10.64
CA PHE A 108 14.11 -17.31 12.11
C PHE A 108 14.61 -18.66 12.62
N THR A 109 15.82 -18.65 13.20
CA THR A 109 16.42 -19.86 13.79
C THR A 109 16.92 -19.55 15.19
N ALA A 110 16.78 -20.52 16.07
CA ALA A 110 17.33 -20.46 17.42
C ALA A 110 18.05 -21.79 17.71
N GLU A 111 19.29 -21.72 18.17
CA GLU A 111 20.09 -22.89 18.50
C GLU A 111 20.94 -22.65 19.75
N ARG A 112 21.12 -23.68 20.55
CA ARG A 112 22.08 -23.63 21.66
C ARG A 112 23.53 -23.54 21.12
N CYS A 113 24.36 -22.76 21.75
CA CYS A 113 25.71 -22.50 21.30
C CYS A 113 26.69 -22.34 22.45
N ASN A 114 27.98 -22.35 22.11
CA ASN A 114 29.06 -22.02 23.03
C ASN A 114 28.94 -20.57 23.54
N SER A 115 29.70 -20.23 24.55
CA SER A 115 29.69 -18.89 25.18
C SER A 115 30.03 -17.75 24.24
N ALA A 116 30.75 -18.00 23.15
CA ALA A 116 31.12 -17.04 22.13
C ALA A 116 30.04 -16.92 21.00
N GLY A 117 29.06 -17.83 20.95
CA GLY A 117 28.02 -17.84 19.90
C GLY A 117 28.51 -18.29 18.51
N THR A 118 29.70 -18.89 18.44
CA THR A 118 30.34 -19.23 17.15
C THR A 118 30.03 -20.64 16.66
N ALA A 119 29.70 -21.57 17.54
CA ALA A 119 29.40 -22.96 17.20
C ALA A 119 28.16 -23.46 17.95
N ALA A 120 27.36 -24.29 17.29
CA ALA A 120 26.28 -25.02 17.94
C ALA A 120 26.83 -25.96 19.00
N GLN A 121 26.19 -26.01 20.17
CA GLN A 121 26.61 -26.85 21.30
C GLN A 121 25.39 -27.28 22.10
N MET A 122 25.10 -28.58 22.20
CA MET A 122 23.88 -29.11 22.80
C MET A 122 23.76 -28.80 24.31
N ASP A 123 24.85 -28.77 25.03
CA ASP A 123 24.95 -28.40 26.44
C ASP A 123 25.32 -26.93 26.67
N GLY A 124 25.34 -26.15 25.60
CA GLY A 124 25.67 -24.72 25.66
C GLY A 124 24.70 -23.95 26.55
N THR A 125 25.22 -22.93 27.22
CA THR A 125 24.47 -22.07 28.14
C THR A 125 23.89 -20.83 27.44
N ARG A 126 24.20 -20.62 26.18
CA ARG A 126 23.75 -19.52 25.37
C ARG A 126 22.86 -19.99 24.22
N VAL A 127 22.03 -19.05 23.69
CA VAL A 127 21.22 -19.30 22.52
C VAL A 127 21.55 -18.26 21.43
N ARG A 128 21.92 -18.76 20.26
CA ARG A 128 22.13 -17.93 19.08
C ARG A 128 20.81 -17.83 18.29
N VAL A 129 20.29 -16.63 18.10
CA VAL A 129 19.06 -16.35 17.35
C VAL A 129 19.42 -15.59 16.09
N SER A 130 19.08 -16.16 14.94
CA SER A 130 19.23 -15.50 13.63
C SER A 130 17.88 -15.10 13.06
N VAL A 131 17.77 -13.86 12.63
CA VAL A 131 16.56 -13.26 12.07
C VAL A 131 16.88 -12.64 10.73
N GLY A 132 16.07 -12.93 9.73
CA GLY A 132 16.09 -12.29 8.41
C GLY A 132 14.68 -11.93 7.96
N GLY A 133 14.53 -10.77 7.38
CA GLY A 133 13.23 -10.29 6.89
C GLY A 133 13.31 -8.95 6.20
N SER A 134 12.19 -8.50 5.67
CA SER A 134 12.10 -7.22 4.98
C SER A 134 10.72 -6.60 5.05
N VAL A 135 10.66 -5.29 4.80
CA VAL A 135 9.42 -4.53 4.61
C VAL A 135 9.48 -3.77 3.28
N SER A 136 8.32 -3.48 2.72
CA SER A 136 8.21 -2.66 1.51
C SER A 136 8.61 -1.21 1.82
N PRO A 137 9.47 -0.56 1.02
CA PRO A 137 9.93 0.82 1.26
C PRO A 137 8.82 1.86 1.21
N VAL A 138 7.80 1.66 0.38
CA VAL A 138 6.68 2.60 0.13
C VAL A 138 7.21 4.02 -0.15
N GLY A 139 8.01 4.17 -1.21
CA GLY A 139 8.59 5.46 -1.59
C GLY A 139 9.54 6.04 -0.53
N THR A 140 10.29 5.22 0.18
CA THR A 140 11.22 5.59 1.28
C THR A 140 10.54 6.08 2.58
N LYS A 141 9.22 6.02 2.66
CA LYS A 141 8.47 6.54 3.82
C LYS A 141 8.12 5.48 4.87
N ASN A 142 8.41 4.22 4.60
CA ASN A 142 8.23 3.15 5.56
C ASN A 142 9.49 3.00 6.45
N THR A 143 9.33 2.36 7.58
CA THR A 143 10.43 2.04 8.51
C THR A 143 10.30 0.59 8.94
N ILE A 144 11.42 0.00 9.31
CA ILE A 144 11.48 -1.35 9.88
C ILE A 144 12.00 -1.29 11.31
N ALA A 145 11.39 -2.04 12.20
CA ALA A 145 11.91 -2.36 13.51
C ALA A 145 11.78 -3.87 13.72
N CYS A 146 12.82 -4.48 14.23
CA CYS A 146 12.84 -5.90 14.57
C CYS A 146 13.18 -6.05 16.06
N THR A 147 12.30 -6.71 16.81
CA THR A 147 12.52 -6.98 18.23
C THR A 147 12.48 -8.47 18.47
N VAL A 148 13.49 -8.98 19.17
CA VAL A 148 13.59 -10.38 19.58
C VAL A 148 13.21 -10.48 21.04
N TYR A 149 12.29 -11.38 21.35
CA TYR A 149 11.88 -11.70 22.71
C TYR A 149 12.19 -13.16 23.01
N TYR A 150 12.48 -13.45 24.26
CA TYR A 150 12.63 -14.81 24.79
C TYR A 150 11.92 -14.97 26.12
N LYS A 151 11.65 -16.21 26.49
CA LYS A 151 11.25 -16.60 27.87
C LYS A 151 11.70 -18.02 28.16
N THR A 152 11.95 -18.32 29.43
CA THR A 152 12.08 -19.72 29.86
C THR A 152 10.73 -20.42 29.86
N SER A 153 10.73 -21.75 29.86
CA SER A 153 9.47 -22.54 29.85
C SER A 153 8.58 -22.25 31.06
N SER A 154 9.16 -21.87 32.20
CA SER A 154 8.46 -21.55 33.45
C SER A 154 8.04 -20.08 33.56
N ALA A 155 8.53 -19.18 32.71
CA ALA A 155 8.21 -17.76 32.77
C ALA A 155 6.85 -17.48 32.13
N SER A 156 6.05 -16.64 32.77
CA SER A 156 4.76 -16.15 32.22
C SER A 156 4.96 -15.00 31.25
N ALA A 157 6.00 -14.18 31.43
CA ALA A 157 6.27 -12.99 30.64
C ALA A 157 7.43 -13.18 29.65
N TRP A 158 7.35 -12.49 28.51
CA TRP A 158 8.43 -12.40 27.55
C TRP A 158 9.43 -11.31 27.94
N THR A 159 10.71 -11.59 27.80
CA THR A 159 11.81 -10.64 28.03
C THR A 159 12.37 -10.19 26.68
N GLN A 160 12.54 -8.90 26.49
CA GLN A 160 13.18 -8.36 25.30
C GLN A 160 14.68 -8.68 25.32
N ALA A 161 15.15 -9.36 24.29
CA ALA A 161 16.56 -9.73 24.13
C ALA A 161 17.33 -8.70 23.29
N ALA A 162 16.72 -8.26 22.18
CA ALA A 162 17.36 -7.31 21.28
C ALA A 162 16.30 -6.45 20.58
N SER A 163 16.68 -5.21 20.29
CA SER A 163 15.92 -4.31 19.41
C SER A 163 16.85 -3.83 18.32
N ILE A 164 16.45 -4.03 17.07
CA ILE A 164 17.24 -3.76 15.88
C ILE A 164 16.48 -2.79 15.01
N SER A 165 17.08 -1.64 14.71
CA SER A 165 16.55 -0.63 13.80
C SER A 165 17.48 -0.50 12.60
N PRO A 166 17.29 -1.33 11.56
CA PRO A 166 18.14 -1.29 10.38
C PRO A 166 18.03 0.04 9.65
N SER A 167 19.11 0.48 9.03
CA SER A 167 19.14 1.65 8.15
C SER A 167 18.54 1.36 6.76
N SER A 168 18.31 0.09 6.45
CA SER A 168 17.67 -0.39 5.20
C SER A 168 16.31 -1.02 5.51
N TYR A 169 15.53 -1.32 4.48
CA TYR A 169 14.22 -1.99 4.60
C TYR A 169 14.32 -3.50 4.79
N SER A 170 15.49 -4.00 5.15
CA SER A 170 15.75 -5.42 5.44
C SER A 170 16.54 -5.59 6.72
N VAL A 171 16.36 -6.72 7.37
CA VAL A 171 17.15 -7.19 8.52
C VAL A 171 17.77 -8.53 8.19
N ASN A 172 19.04 -8.68 8.53
CA ASN A 172 19.73 -9.96 8.56
C ASN A 172 20.76 -9.89 9.69
N THR A 173 20.43 -10.47 10.83
CA THR A 173 21.24 -10.34 12.05
C THR A 173 21.25 -11.62 12.84
N THR A 174 22.26 -11.73 13.68
CA THR A 174 22.41 -12.82 14.68
C THR A 174 22.66 -12.20 16.03
N ASN A 175 21.88 -12.61 17.02
CA ASN A 175 21.97 -12.15 18.40
C ASN A 175 22.30 -13.33 19.31
N LEU A 176 23.10 -13.06 20.35
CA LEU A 176 23.46 -14.01 21.38
C LEU A 176 22.67 -13.68 22.65
N LEU A 177 21.93 -14.67 23.17
CA LEU A 177 21.10 -14.59 24.37
C LEU A 177 21.74 -15.38 25.50
#